data_f0518b5f95a25df8129db74ee1503e0b
#
_entry.id   f0518b5f95a25df8129db74ee1503e0b
#
_cell.length_a   1.000
_cell.length_b   1.000
_cell.length_c   1.000
_cell.angle_alpha   90.00
_cell.angle_beta   90.00
_cell.angle_gamma   90.00
#
_symmetry.space_group_name_H-M   'P 1'
#
loop_
_entity.id
_entity.type
_entity.pdbx_description
1 polymer ?
#
loop_
_entity_poly.entity_id
_entity_poly.type
_entity_poly.pdbx_seq_one_letter_code
_entity_poly.pdbx_strand_id
1 'polypeptide(L)'
;MSENITSGQEKPQNSPSVQQTSSQQPMMQPAPTAYAAAASIPATRPKITALAMTAFIVSLACALLRLVEFGTMRSAMSSLQPVAAMNGGQSLRNYNTLESFVSFISLPLFLSIILYILFGVFIYRGYNWSRIVMTVIAVLALAGIVLHTFITSAALSGMNEERSSLAPGFTSSLSTLIVIYVVLFIANVALIVFLWMPGTNRFMRDSKAYRLAQNPMAQPTVVQAQPVQPQAPYQN
;
A
#
# COMPACT_ATOMS: atom_id res chain seq x y z
N MET A 1 -27.30 33.19 38.70
CA MET A 1 -26.50 34.39 38.44
C MET A 1 -26.29 34.40 36.95
N SER A 2 -27.21 34.89 36.19
CA SER A 2 -27.50 36.33 35.89
C SER A 2 -26.28 36.90 35.14
N GLU A 3 -26.54 37.23 33.99
CA GLU A 3 -26.89 38.42 33.19
C GLU A 3 -25.81 38.57 32.10
N ASN A 4 -25.95 39.14 30.94
CA ASN A 4 -26.98 39.95 30.29
C ASN A 4 -26.53 40.20 28.83
N ILE A 5 -27.37 40.05 27.85
CA ILE A 5 -27.92 41.02 26.91
C ILE A 5 -26.96 42.14 26.47
N THR A 6 -26.72 42.28 25.16
CA THR A 6 -27.08 43.53 24.47
C THR A 6 -27.08 43.34 22.93
N SER A 7 -28.20 43.58 22.39
CA SER A 7 -28.58 43.87 21.01
C SER A 7 -27.89 45.09 20.45
N GLY A 8 -27.49 45.05 19.17
CA GLY A 8 -27.06 46.19 18.38
C GLY A 8 -27.55 46.03 16.96
N GLN A 9 -28.77 46.52 16.75
CA GLN A 9 -29.47 46.68 15.48
C GLN A 9 -28.99 47.98 14.87
N GLU A 10 -28.39 47.97 13.69
CA GLU A 10 -28.23 49.15 12.88
C GLU A 10 -28.61 48.91 11.42
N LYS A 11 -29.35 49.87 10.93
CA LYS A 11 -30.28 50.00 9.81
C LYS A 11 -29.55 50.31 8.50
N PRO A 12 -30.19 50.08 7.35
CA PRO A 12 -29.57 50.14 6.04
C PRO A 12 -29.40 51.54 5.51
N GLN A 13 -28.24 51.84 4.97
CA GLN A 13 -28.00 53.09 4.27
C GLN A 13 -28.10 52.89 2.74
N ASN A 14 -29.15 53.41 2.18
CA ASN A 14 -29.35 53.64 0.75
C ASN A 14 -28.21 54.48 0.16
N SER A 15 -27.57 54.03 -0.90
CA SER A 15 -26.76 54.87 -1.76
C SER A 15 -27.05 54.58 -3.23
N PRO A 16 -27.04 55.60 -4.06
CA PRO A 16 -27.74 55.64 -5.33
C PRO A 16 -27.01 54.84 -6.43
N SER A 17 -27.81 54.25 -7.28
CA SER A 17 -27.46 53.56 -8.51
C SER A 17 -26.68 54.47 -9.48
N VAL A 18 -25.38 54.21 -9.60
CA VAL A 18 -24.60 54.67 -10.74
C VAL A 18 -24.81 53.65 -11.87
N GLN A 19 -25.61 54.03 -12.86
CA GLN A 19 -25.68 53.34 -14.14
C GLN A 19 -24.29 53.39 -14.81
N GLN A 20 -23.51 52.34 -14.62
CA GLN A 20 -22.30 52.10 -15.40
C GLN A 20 -22.71 51.43 -16.70
N THR A 21 -22.77 52.22 -17.74
CA THR A 21 -22.83 51.76 -19.13
C THR A 21 -21.60 50.90 -19.39
N SER A 22 -21.72 49.61 -19.22
CA SER A 22 -20.68 48.64 -19.58
C SER A 22 -20.66 48.53 -21.09
N SER A 23 -19.73 49.24 -21.71
CA SER A 23 -19.21 48.94 -23.05
C SER A 23 -18.71 47.46 -22.98
N GLN A 24 -19.50 46.57 -23.53
CA GLN A 24 -19.10 45.20 -23.79
C GLN A 24 -17.90 45.22 -24.73
N GLN A 25 -16.70 45.20 -24.15
CA GLN A 25 -15.54 44.76 -24.91
C GLN A 25 -15.79 43.27 -25.28
N PRO A 26 -15.65 42.91 -26.56
CA PRO A 26 -15.68 41.52 -26.93
C PRO A 26 -14.59 40.83 -26.13
N MET A 27 -14.99 40.00 -25.18
CA MET A 27 -14.06 39.07 -24.56
C MET A 27 -13.41 38.26 -25.67
N MET A 28 -12.18 38.60 -26.01
CA MET A 28 -11.28 37.71 -26.72
C MET A 28 -11.19 36.44 -25.85
N GLN A 29 -12.00 35.47 -26.21
CA GLN A 29 -11.87 34.13 -25.69
C GLN A 29 -10.40 33.70 -25.88
N PRO A 30 -9.64 33.44 -24.80
CA PRO A 30 -8.27 32.94 -24.99
C PRO A 30 -8.40 31.72 -25.87
N ALA A 31 -7.76 31.79 -27.04
CA ALA A 31 -7.66 30.63 -27.91
C ALA A 31 -7.29 29.43 -27.06
N PRO A 32 -8.02 28.29 -27.17
CA PRO A 32 -7.65 27.08 -26.44
C PRO A 32 -6.25 26.71 -26.93
N THR A 33 -5.24 27.03 -26.13
CA THR A 33 -3.89 26.51 -26.28
C THR A 33 -3.93 25.04 -25.89
N ALA A 34 -4.78 24.29 -26.58
CA ALA A 34 -4.82 22.84 -26.55
C ALA A 34 -3.72 22.27 -27.45
N TYR A 35 -2.51 22.76 -27.31
CA TYR A 35 -1.36 21.92 -27.54
C TYR A 35 -1.11 21.15 -26.25
N ALA A 36 -2.02 20.23 -25.91
CA ALA A 36 -1.57 19.00 -25.30
C ALA A 36 -0.57 18.44 -26.32
N ALA A 37 0.72 18.76 -26.09
CA ALA A 37 1.81 18.13 -26.83
C ALA A 37 1.48 16.64 -26.81
N ALA A 38 1.16 16.09 -27.99
CA ALA A 38 0.94 14.68 -28.15
C ALA A 38 2.20 14.04 -27.58
N ALA A 39 2.09 13.57 -26.33
CA ALA A 39 3.20 13.00 -25.62
C ALA A 39 3.69 11.89 -26.52
N SER A 40 4.89 12.05 -27.08
CA SER A 40 5.44 11.13 -28.06
C SER A 40 5.36 9.74 -27.45
N ILE A 41 4.47 8.92 -28.01
CA ILE A 41 4.21 7.56 -27.52
C ILE A 41 5.54 6.84 -27.61
N PRO A 42 6.10 6.34 -26.51
CA PRO A 42 7.39 5.67 -26.56
C PRO A 42 7.26 4.42 -27.45
N ALA A 43 8.00 4.38 -28.55
CA ALA A 43 8.01 3.26 -29.50
C ALA A 43 8.54 1.96 -28.88
N THR A 44 9.23 2.06 -27.75
CA THR A 44 9.84 0.92 -27.04
C THR A 44 9.34 0.84 -25.61
N ARG A 45 9.25 -0.39 -25.10
CA ARG A 45 8.90 -0.62 -23.69
C ARG A 45 9.87 0.14 -22.78
N PRO A 46 9.35 0.92 -21.79
CA PRO A 46 10.22 1.63 -20.86
C PRO A 46 11.10 0.66 -20.08
N LYS A 47 12.37 1.02 -19.95
CA LYS A 47 13.31 0.25 -19.11
C LYS A 47 12.88 0.35 -17.65
N ILE A 48 12.94 -0.79 -16.95
CA ILE A 48 12.68 -0.82 -15.51
C ILE A 48 13.68 0.08 -14.78
N THR A 49 13.20 0.96 -13.91
CA THR A 49 14.08 1.79 -13.09
C THR A 49 14.73 0.95 -11.98
N ALA A 50 15.91 1.35 -11.54
CA ALA A 50 16.60 0.67 -10.42
C ALA A 50 15.69 0.61 -9.18
N LEU A 51 14.92 1.67 -8.88
CA LEU A 51 14.01 1.72 -7.74
C LEU A 51 12.84 0.73 -7.87
N ALA A 52 12.26 0.58 -9.06
CA ALA A 52 11.20 -0.40 -9.29
C ALA A 52 11.75 -1.84 -9.19
N MET A 53 12.96 -2.06 -9.65
CA MET A 53 13.65 -3.35 -9.48
C MET A 53 13.96 -3.63 -8.02
N THR A 54 14.43 -2.65 -7.26
CA THR A 54 14.65 -2.77 -5.81
C THR A 54 13.35 -3.11 -5.08
N ALA A 55 12.24 -2.42 -5.38
CA ALA A 55 10.93 -2.73 -4.79
C ALA A 55 10.50 -4.19 -5.07
N PHE A 56 10.74 -4.68 -6.29
CA PHE A 56 10.49 -6.08 -6.64
C PHE A 56 11.37 -7.05 -5.82
N ILE A 57 12.68 -6.77 -5.72
CA ILE A 57 13.61 -7.62 -4.95
C ILE A 57 13.23 -7.63 -3.47
N VAL A 58 12.91 -6.46 -2.88
CA VAL A 58 12.46 -6.37 -1.48
C VAL A 58 11.15 -7.14 -1.26
N SER A 59 10.23 -7.09 -2.22
CA SER A 59 9.00 -7.90 -2.17
C SER A 59 9.29 -9.41 -2.11
N LEU A 60 10.22 -9.91 -2.92
CA LEU A 60 10.66 -11.30 -2.88
C LEU A 60 11.38 -11.64 -1.57
N ALA A 61 12.20 -10.72 -1.06
CA ALA A 61 12.86 -10.90 0.24
C ALA A 61 11.83 -11.00 1.38
N CYS A 62 10.76 -10.18 1.37
CA CYS A 62 9.66 -10.29 2.31
C CYS A 62 8.97 -11.66 2.21
N ALA A 63 8.72 -12.18 1.00
CA ALA A 63 8.13 -13.51 0.81
C ALA A 63 9.01 -14.62 1.40
N LEU A 64 10.33 -14.56 1.16
CA LEU A 64 11.29 -15.53 1.71
C LEU A 64 11.36 -15.45 3.24
N LEU A 65 11.41 -14.24 3.81
CA LEU A 65 11.40 -14.05 5.26
C LEU A 65 10.13 -14.60 5.90
N ARG A 66 8.97 -14.46 5.25
CA ARG A 66 7.70 -15.05 5.68
C ARG A 66 7.75 -16.59 5.64
N LEU A 67 8.43 -17.16 4.66
CA LEU A 67 8.63 -18.61 4.60
C LEU A 67 9.52 -19.09 5.75
N VAL A 68 10.58 -18.36 6.08
CA VAL A 68 11.46 -18.65 7.23
C VAL A 68 10.69 -18.52 8.55
N GLU A 69 9.88 -17.47 8.72
CA GLU A 69 8.97 -17.27 9.85
C GLU A 69 8.06 -18.50 10.05
N PHE A 70 7.40 -18.93 8.96
CA PHE A 70 6.54 -20.12 8.98
C PHE A 70 7.30 -21.37 9.43
N GLY A 71 8.49 -21.61 8.87
CA GLY A 71 9.33 -22.76 9.25
C GLY A 71 9.78 -22.71 10.71
N THR A 72 10.20 -21.55 11.21
CA THR A 72 10.62 -21.35 12.59
C THR A 72 9.44 -21.57 13.56
N MET A 73 8.26 -21.06 13.22
CA MET A 73 7.04 -21.24 14.02
C MET A 73 6.65 -22.73 14.11
N ARG A 74 6.71 -23.46 13.00
CA ARG A 74 6.49 -24.91 12.98
C ARG A 74 7.53 -25.68 13.78
N SER A 75 8.81 -25.29 13.69
CA SER A 75 9.89 -25.88 14.49
C SER A 75 9.69 -25.66 15.99
N ALA A 76 9.27 -24.44 16.40
CA ALA A 76 8.94 -24.17 17.78
C ALA A 76 7.84 -25.08 18.30
N MET A 77 6.77 -25.26 17.53
CA MET A 77 5.66 -26.16 17.92
C MET A 77 6.11 -27.63 18.03
N SER A 78 6.89 -28.12 17.07
CA SER A 78 7.37 -29.50 17.10
C SER A 78 8.27 -29.80 18.30
N SER A 79 9.00 -28.82 18.83
CA SER A 79 9.83 -28.94 20.01
C SER A 79 9.04 -29.07 21.33
N LEU A 80 7.80 -28.57 21.37
CA LEU A 80 6.90 -28.66 22.51
C LEU A 80 6.15 -30.01 22.60
N GLN A 81 5.91 -30.64 21.46
CA GLN A 81 5.12 -31.87 21.39
C GLN A 81 5.60 -32.98 22.34
N PRO A 82 6.89 -33.35 22.39
CA PRO A 82 7.35 -34.40 23.28
C PRO A 82 7.18 -34.04 24.76
N VAL A 83 7.39 -32.78 25.13
CA VAL A 83 7.21 -32.31 26.52
C VAL A 83 5.73 -32.35 26.91
N ALA A 84 4.82 -31.96 26.05
CA ALA A 84 3.39 -32.04 26.30
C ALA A 84 2.90 -33.49 26.42
N ALA A 85 3.47 -34.39 25.61
CA ALA A 85 3.14 -35.79 25.66
C ALA A 85 3.63 -36.46 26.95
N MET A 86 4.83 -36.13 27.46
CA MET A 86 5.36 -36.65 28.73
C MET A 86 4.54 -36.21 29.94
N ASN A 87 4.09 -34.94 29.95
CA ASN A 87 3.34 -34.36 31.05
C ASN A 87 1.84 -34.73 31.02
N GLY A 88 1.34 -35.25 29.91
CA GLY A 88 -0.04 -35.72 29.74
C GLY A 88 -1.14 -34.70 30.04
N GLY A 89 -2.37 -35.17 30.13
CA GLY A 89 -3.52 -34.42 30.69
C GLY A 89 -3.71 -32.97 30.18
N GLN A 90 -3.54 -32.00 31.08
CA GLN A 90 -3.74 -30.58 30.80
C GLN A 90 -2.69 -30.01 29.82
N SER A 91 -1.43 -30.47 29.92
CA SER A 91 -0.35 -30.01 29.04
C SER A 91 -0.62 -30.41 27.59
N LEU A 92 -1.15 -31.58 27.34
CA LEU A 92 -1.50 -32.04 26.00
C LEU A 92 -2.70 -31.24 25.44
N ARG A 93 -3.70 -30.94 26.27
CA ARG A 93 -4.82 -30.06 25.86
C ARG A 93 -4.35 -28.67 25.47
N ASN A 94 -3.49 -28.07 26.28
CA ASN A 94 -2.91 -26.76 26.01
C ASN A 94 -2.09 -26.75 24.71
N TYR A 95 -1.30 -27.80 24.48
CA TYR A 95 -0.56 -28.00 23.22
C TYR A 95 -1.51 -28.06 22.02
N ASN A 96 -2.55 -28.89 22.07
CA ASN A 96 -3.51 -29.02 20.96
C ASN A 96 -4.25 -27.71 20.66
N THR A 97 -4.58 -26.94 21.72
CA THR A 97 -5.17 -25.59 21.55
C THR A 97 -4.21 -24.63 20.86
N LEU A 98 -2.94 -24.63 21.29
CA LEU A 98 -1.90 -23.79 20.70
C LEU A 98 -1.60 -24.20 19.26
N GLU A 99 -1.54 -25.49 18.95
CA GLU A 99 -1.35 -26.02 17.60
C GLU A 99 -2.50 -25.62 16.67
N SER A 100 -3.75 -25.68 17.14
CA SER A 100 -4.91 -25.22 16.39
C SER A 100 -4.83 -23.72 16.09
N PHE A 101 -4.42 -22.92 17.06
CA PHE A 101 -4.21 -21.48 16.90
C PHE A 101 -3.08 -21.17 15.89
N VAL A 102 -1.94 -21.86 15.99
CA VAL A 102 -0.82 -21.72 15.04
C VAL A 102 -1.25 -22.14 13.63
N SER A 103 -2.04 -23.19 13.51
CA SER A 103 -2.58 -23.65 12.23
C SER A 103 -3.51 -22.62 11.61
N PHE A 104 -4.36 -21.97 12.40
CA PHE A 104 -5.23 -20.88 11.96
C PHE A 104 -4.42 -19.67 11.44
N ILE A 105 -3.37 -19.26 12.16
CA ILE A 105 -2.48 -18.15 11.75
C ILE A 105 -1.64 -18.52 10.52
N SER A 106 -1.34 -19.79 10.31
CA SER A 106 -0.54 -20.26 9.18
C SER A 106 -1.18 -19.95 7.82
N LEU A 107 -2.52 -19.97 7.74
CA LEU A 107 -3.22 -19.70 6.47
C LEU A 107 -2.98 -18.27 5.94
N PRO A 108 -3.23 -17.20 6.71
CA PRO A 108 -2.95 -15.84 6.26
C PRO A 108 -1.45 -15.60 6.02
N LEU A 109 -0.57 -16.26 6.78
CA LEU A 109 0.87 -16.19 6.55
C LEU A 109 1.24 -16.75 5.17
N PHE A 110 0.75 -17.94 4.84
CA PHE A 110 0.98 -18.56 3.54
C PHE A 110 0.39 -17.74 2.40
N LEU A 111 -0.83 -17.23 2.59
CA LEU A 111 -1.46 -16.33 1.62
C LEU A 111 -0.61 -15.08 1.38
N SER A 112 -0.02 -14.51 2.43
CA SER A 112 0.85 -13.34 2.30
C SER A 112 2.07 -13.60 1.42
N ILE A 113 2.68 -14.79 1.49
CA ILE A 113 3.82 -15.19 0.64
C ILE A 113 3.40 -15.12 -0.84
N ILE A 114 2.25 -15.72 -1.17
CA ILE A 114 1.71 -15.71 -2.53
C ILE A 114 1.46 -14.28 -3.00
N LEU A 115 0.87 -13.44 -2.14
CA LEU A 115 0.55 -12.05 -2.47
C LEU A 115 1.82 -11.22 -2.70
N TYR A 116 2.87 -11.36 -1.89
CA TYR A 116 4.15 -10.67 -2.11
C TYR A 116 4.77 -11.02 -3.46
N ILE A 117 4.76 -12.30 -3.83
CA ILE A 117 5.29 -12.75 -5.12
C ILE A 117 4.43 -12.21 -6.26
N LEU A 118 3.11 -12.41 -6.19
CA LEU A 118 2.16 -12.03 -7.24
C LEU A 118 2.21 -10.51 -7.51
N PHE A 119 2.05 -9.71 -6.48
CA PHE A 119 2.07 -8.24 -6.63
C PHE A 119 3.46 -7.70 -6.94
N GLY A 120 4.53 -8.35 -6.46
CA GLY A 120 5.89 -8.07 -6.88
C GLY A 120 6.06 -8.19 -8.40
N VAL A 121 5.54 -9.26 -9.01
CA VAL A 121 5.54 -9.44 -10.48
C VAL A 121 4.73 -8.35 -11.17
N PHE A 122 3.59 -7.93 -10.63
CA PHE A 122 2.80 -6.84 -11.21
C PHE A 122 3.51 -5.48 -11.13
N ILE A 123 4.27 -5.22 -10.05
CA ILE A 123 5.15 -4.05 -9.92
C ILE A 123 6.22 -4.09 -11.00
N TYR A 124 6.89 -5.23 -11.16
CA TYR A 124 7.88 -5.44 -12.22
C TYR A 124 7.30 -5.19 -13.63
N ARG A 125 6.05 -5.56 -13.86
CA ARG A 125 5.33 -5.30 -15.12
C ARG A 125 4.85 -3.85 -15.27
N GLY A 126 4.97 -3.01 -14.23
CA GLY A 126 4.60 -1.59 -14.25
C GLY A 126 3.10 -1.34 -14.12
N TYR A 127 2.35 -2.19 -13.42
CA TYR A 127 0.93 -1.95 -13.14
C TYR A 127 0.76 -1.01 -11.94
N ASN A 128 0.21 0.18 -12.18
CA ASN A 128 0.07 1.21 -11.14
C ASN A 128 -0.79 0.79 -9.94
N TRP A 129 -1.87 0.03 -10.17
CA TRP A 129 -2.76 -0.44 -9.11
C TRP A 129 -2.06 -1.43 -8.14
N SER A 130 -1.06 -2.18 -8.63
CA SER A 130 -0.32 -3.13 -7.79
C SER A 130 0.42 -2.46 -6.64
N ARG A 131 0.84 -1.19 -6.77
CA ARG A 131 1.45 -0.43 -5.68
C ARG A 131 0.49 -0.18 -4.54
N ILE A 132 -0.75 0.21 -4.87
CA ILE A 132 -1.77 0.48 -3.85
C ILE A 132 -2.05 -0.80 -3.06
N VAL A 133 -2.30 -1.90 -3.78
CA VAL A 133 -2.57 -3.19 -3.13
C VAL A 133 -1.36 -3.67 -2.32
N MET A 134 -0.13 -3.57 -2.86
CA MET A 134 1.08 -3.94 -2.12
C MET A 134 1.28 -3.07 -0.88
N THR A 135 0.98 -1.78 -0.94
CA THR A 135 1.04 -0.89 0.23
C THR A 135 0.05 -1.35 1.30
N VAL A 136 -1.18 -1.68 0.92
CA VAL A 136 -2.18 -2.21 1.86
C VAL A 136 -1.70 -3.52 2.50
N ILE A 137 -1.17 -4.46 1.70
CA ILE A 137 -0.60 -5.72 2.20
C ILE A 137 0.54 -5.45 3.17
N ALA A 138 1.47 -4.54 2.83
CA ALA A 138 2.61 -4.20 3.69
C ALA A 138 2.16 -3.55 5.01
N VAL A 139 1.15 -2.67 4.99
CA VAL A 139 0.60 -2.05 6.21
C VAL A 139 -0.08 -3.10 7.09
N LEU A 140 -0.88 -3.98 6.52
CA LEU A 140 -1.50 -5.09 7.26
C LEU A 140 -0.44 -6.05 7.83
N ALA A 141 0.63 -6.31 7.07
CA ALA A 141 1.76 -7.11 7.54
C ALA A 141 2.48 -6.44 8.70
N LEU A 142 2.70 -5.10 8.67
CA LEU A 142 3.29 -4.35 9.78
C LEU A 142 2.43 -4.45 11.05
N ALA A 143 1.12 -4.29 10.94
CA ALA A 143 0.21 -4.45 12.06
C ALA A 143 0.27 -5.88 12.63
N GLY A 144 0.31 -6.89 11.77
CA GLY A 144 0.48 -8.30 12.17
C GLY A 144 1.82 -8.54 12.87
N ILE A 145 2.93 -7.98 12.37
CA ILE A 145 4.26 -8.11 12.98
C ILE A 145 4.26 -7.52 14.40
N VAL A 146 3.69 -6.33 14.58
CA VAL A 146 3.60 -5.68 15.91
C VAL A 146 2.81 -6.58 16.87
N LEU A 147 1.67 -7.08 16.44
CA LEU A 147 0.84 -7.98 17.25
C LEU A 147 1.58 -9.29 17.60
N HIS A 148 2.21 -9.94 16.61
CA HIS A 148 2.99 -11.16 16.84
C HIS A 148 4.19 -10.92 17.75
N THR A 149 4.90 -9.81 17.60
CA THR A 149 6.01 -9.45 18.49
C THR A 149 5.53 -9.28 19.92
N PHE A 150 4.39 -8.61 20.12
CA PHE A 150 3.81 -8.45 21.46
C PHE A 150 3.43 -9.78 22.09
N ILE A 151 2.73 -10.65 21.36
CA ILE A 151 2.34 -11.99 21.83
C ILE A 151 3.57 -12.84 22.16
N THR A 152 4.58 -12.84 21.29
CA THR A 152 5.82 -13.62 21.48
C THR A 152 6.61 -13.12 22.68
N SER A 153 6.70 -11.79 22.86
CA SER A 153 7.38 -11.19 24.02
C SER A 153 6.65 -11.47 25.33
N ALA A 154 5.32 -11.42 25.35
CA ALA A 154 4.51 -11.78 26.49
C ALA A 154 4.68 -13.26 26.86
N ALA A 155 4.70 -14.14 25.86
CA ALA A 155 4.97 -15.57 26.08
C ALA A 155 6.36 -15.79 26.70
N LEU A 156 7.40 -15.12 26.18
CA LEU A 156 8.76 -15.22 26.75
C LEU A 156 8.86 -14.70 28.18
N SER A 157 8.19 -13.59 28.51
CA SER A 157 8.21 -13.01 29.85
C SER A 157 7.48 -13.88 30.87
N GLY A 158 6.33 -14.47 30.48
CA GLY A 158 5.59 -15.40 31.35
C GLY A 158 6.32 -16.72 31.65
N MET A 159 7.27 -17.11 30.78
CA MET A 159 8.05 -18.34 30.93
C MET A 159 9.36 -18.16 31.72
N ASN A 160 9.70 -16.94 32.16
CA ASN A 160 10.98 -16.68 32.83
C ASN A 160 11.19 -17.49 34.11
N GLU A 161 10.12 -17.82 34.82
CA GLU A 161 10.16 -18.62 36.06
C GLU A 161 10.32 -20.14 35.80
N GLU A 162 9.88 -20.62 34.64
CA GLU A 162 9.91 -22.05 34.25
C GLU A 162 10.97 -22.37 33.17
N ARG A 163 11.85 -21.45 32.84
CA ARG A 163 12.84 -21.60 31.74
C ARG A 163 13.67 -22.89 31.81
N SER A 164 13.91 -23.41 33.01
CA SER A 164 14.69 -24.65 33.23
C SER A 164 13.98 -25.90 32.78
N SER A 165 12.64 -25.87 32.68
CA SER A 165 11.80 -27.02 32.33
C SER A 165 11.38 -27.04 30.85
N LEU A 166 11.53 -25.93 30.12
CA LEU A 166 11.17 -25.86 28.72
C LEU A 166 12.25 -26.41 27.81
N ALA A 167 11.81 -27.06 26.72
CA ALA A 167 12.74 -27.55 25.70
C ALA A 167 13.65 -26.44 25.19
N PRO A 168 14.98 -26.59 25.24
CA PRO A 168 15.92 -25.52 24.79
C PRO A 168 15.67 -25.03 23.37
N GLY A 169 15.17 -25.91 22.50
CA GLY A 169 14.80 -25.57 21.11
C GLY A 169 13.63 -24.59 20.99
N PHE A 170 12.68 -24.60 21.95
CA PHE A 170 11.55 -23.70 21.94
C PHE A 170 11.94 -22.26 22.20
N THR A 171 12.73 -22.01 23.24
CA THR A 171 13.19 -20.66 23.58
C THR A 171 14.09 -20.05 22.52
N SER A 172 14.96 -20.86 21.88
CA SER A 172 15.79 -20.41 20.77
C SER A 172 14.96 -20.04 19.53
N SER A 173 13.92 -20.83 19.23
CA SER A 173 13.00 -20.54 18.11
C SER A 173 12.22 -19.24 18.34
N LEU A 174 11.73 -18.98 19.57
CA LEU A 174 11.05 -17.73 19.90
C LEU A 174 11.98 -16.51 19.77
N SER A 175 13.21 -16.60 20.23
CA SER A 175 14.22 -15.55 20.08
C SER A 175 14.53 -15.27 18.60
N THR A 176 14.63 -16.31 17.79
CA THR A 176 14.82 -16.21 16.34
C THR A 176 13.63 -15.52 15.67
N LEU A 177 12.39 -15.83 16.09
CA LEU A 177 11.20 -15.16 15.57
C LEU A 177 11.21 -13.66 15.81
N ILE A 178 11.65 -13.19 17.00
CA ILE A 178 11.76 -11.77 17.27
C ILE A 178 12.71 -11.08 16.28
N VAL A 179 13.87 -11.69 16.02
CA VAL A 179 14.83 -11.16 15.04
C VAL A 179 14.19 -11.10 13.63
N ILE A 180 13.49 -12.16 13.23
CA ILE A 180 12.78 -12.20 11.95
C ILE A 180 11.74 -11.08 11.87
N TYR A 181 10.98 -10.82 12.94
CA TYR A 181 10.00 -9.73 12.97
C TYR A 181 10.62 -8.35 12.81
N VAL A 182 11.75 -8.09 13.46
CA VAL A 182 12.49 -6.82 13.28
C VAL A 182 12.93 -6.65 11.83
N VAL A 183 13.52 -7.68 11.23
CA VAL A 183 13.96 -7.63 9.83
C VAL A 183 12.77 -7.45 8.88
N LEU A 184 11.67 -8.18 9.11
CA LEU A 184 10.44 -8.04 8.33
C LEU A 184 9.83 -6.64 8.46
N PHE A 185 9.85 -6.06 9.66
CA PHE A 185 9.37 -4.70 9.88
C PHE A 185 10.14 -3.69 9.02
N ILE A 186 11.48 -3.74 9.09
CA ILE A 186 12.35 -2.86 8.31
C ILE A 186 12.13 -3.08 6.80
N ALA A 187 12.04 -4.33 6.36
CA ALA A 187 11.82 -4.66 4.95
C ALA A 187 10.47 -4.15 4.42
N ASN A 188 9.39 -4.24 5.21
CA ASN A 188 8.08 -3.73 4.82
C ASN A 188 8.05 -2.19 4.76
N VAL A 189 8.69 -1.51 5.72
CA VAL A 189 8.82 -0.05 5.68
C VAL A 189 9.62 0.37 4.44
N ALA A 190 10.75 -0.28 4.17
CA ALA A 190 11.56 -0.01 2.98
C ALA A 190 10.76 -0.26 1.69
N LEU A 191 9.98 -1.33 1.63
CA LEU A 191 9.11 -1.64 0.50
C LEU A 191 8.12 -0.51 0.23
N ILE A 192 7.42 -0.01 1.25
CA ILE A 192 6.48 1.11 1.12
C ILE A 192 7.21 2.34 0.57
N VAL A 193 8.38 2.69 1.13
CA VAL A 193 9.17 3.84 0.67
C VAL A 193 9.53 3.70 -0.80
N PHE A 194 10.09 2.56 -1.22
CA PHE A 194 10.49 2.33 -2.63
C PHE A 194 9.31 2.36 -3.60
N LEU A 195 8.14 1.89 -3.18
CA LEU A 195 6.93 1.93 -4.01
C LEU A 195 6.47 3.36 -4.34
N TRP A 196 6.71 4.31 -3.44
CA TRP A 196 6.24 5.69 -3.58
C TRP A 196 7.33 6.67 -4.02
N MET A 197 8.56 6.22 -4.22
CA MET A 197 9.65 7.05 -4.75
C MET A 197 9.35 7.58 -6.17
N PRO A 198 9.83 8.80 -6.51
CA PRO A 198 9.57 9.43 -7.81
C PRO A 198 9.98 8.57 -9.02
N GLY A 199 11.08 7.82 -8.90
CA GLY A 199 11.56 6.94 -9.97
C GLY A 199 10.60 5.79 -10.27
N THR A 200 10.01 5.18 -9.24
CA THR A 200 8.97 4.14 -9.40
C THR A 200 7.70 4.74 -10.01
N ASN A 201 7.29 5.95 -9.57
CA ASN A 201 6.15 6.67 -10.11
C ASN A 201 6.30 6.93 -11.62
N ARG A 202 7.49 7.39 -12.03
CA ARG A 202 7.80 7.64 -13.45
C ARG A 202 7.71 6.36 -14.27
N PHE A 203 8.35 5.29 -13.83
CA PHE A 203 8.29 3.98 -14.50
C PHE A 203 6.85 3.48 -14.69
N MET A 204 6.02 3.56 -13.66
CA MET A 204 4.62 3.12 -13.71
C MET A 204 3.79 3.95 -14.72
N ARG A 205 4.00 5.28 -14.76
CA ARG A 205 3.34 6.17 -15.71
C ARG A 205 3.75 5.86 -17.14
N ASP A 206 5.05 5.69 -17.38
CA ASP A 206 5.58 5.42 -18.72
C ASP A 206 5.14 4.04 -19.20
N SER A 207 5.09 3.04 -18.31
CA SER A 207 4.57 1.70 -18.61
C SER A 207 3.07 1.71 -18.94
N LYS A 208 2.28 2.57 -18.27
CA LYS A 208 0.87 2.77 -18.60
C LYS A 208 0.70 3.38 -19.97
N ALA A 209 1.45 4.45 -20.29
CA ALA A 209 1.42 5.12 -21.58
C ALA A 209 1.78 4.14 -22.72
N TYR A 210 2.81 3.33 -22.53
CA TYR A 210 3.21 2.31 -23.48
C TYR A 210 2.10 1.27 -23.77
N ARG A 211 1.41 0.76 -22.72
CA ARG A 211 0.30 -0.20 -22.89
C ARG A 211 -0.90 0.42 -23.60
N LEU A 212 -1.22 1.68 -23.31
CA LEU A 212 -2.30 2.39 -24.01
C LEU A 212 -1.99 2.60 -25.48
N ALA A 213 -0.71 2.85 -25.81
CA ALA A 213 -0.27 2.97 -27.20
C ALA A 213 -0.38 1.67 -27.99
N GLN A 214 -0.18 0.53 -27.34
CA GLN A 214 -0.32 -0.77 -28.00
C GLN A 214 -1.78 -1.22 -28.19
N ASN A 215 -2.72 -0.57 -27.50
CA ASN A 215 -4.13 -0.94 -27.54
C ASN A 215 -4.98 0.26 -28.04
N PRO A 216 -5.02 0.49 -29.38
CA PRO A 216 -5.67 1.67 -29.96
C PRO A 216 -7.18 1.73 -29.67
N MET A 217 -7.82 0.59 -29.37
CA MET A 217 -9.23 0.55 -28.94
C MET A 217 -9.46 1.04 -27.51
N ALA A 218 -8.42 1.13 -26.69
CA ALA A 218 -8.49 1.63 -25.31
C ALA A 218 -8.19 3.14 -25.22
N GLN A 219 -7.88 3.80 -26.34
CA GLN A 219 -7.75 5.25 -26.36
C GLN A 219 -9.14 5.86 -26.21
N PRO A 220 -9.36 6.73 -25.21
CA PRO A 220 -10.58 7.52 -25.17
C PRO A 220 -10.64 8.25 -26.52
N THR A 221 -11.73 8.05 -27.24
CA THR A 221 -11.98 8.75 -28.51
C THR A 221 -11.89 10.23 -28.18
N VAL A 222 -10.72 10.83 -28.43
CA VAL A 222 -10.61 12.28 -28.42
C VAL A 222 -11.48 12.69 -29.58
N VAL A 223 -12.71 13.10 -29.26
CA VAL A 223 -13.57 13.78 -30.21
C VAL A 223 -12.72 14.95 -30.70
N GLN A 224 -12.09 14.77 -31.87
CA GLN A 224 -11.44 15.87 -32.54
C GLN A 224 -12.55 16.92 -32.72
N ALA A 225 -12.47 17.96 -31.89
CA ALA A 225 -13.30 19.14 -32.11
C ALA A 225 -13.03 19.55 -33.55
N GLN A 226 -13.99 19.27 -34.44
CA GLN A 226 -13.92 19.74 -35.81
C GLN A 226 -13.58 21.23 -35.75
N PRO A 227 -12.57 21.65 -36.51
CA PRO A 227 -12.29 23.07 -36.60
C PRO A 227 -13.59 23.77 -37.05
N VAL A 228 -14.11 24.59 -36.19
CA VAL A 228 -15.26 25.46 -36.52
C VAL A 228 -14.84 26.24 -37.74
N GLN A 229 -15.39 25.90 -38.90
CA GLN A 229 -15.19 26.68 -40.10
C GLN A 229 -15.67 28.09 -39.83
N PRO A 230 -14.83 29.11 -40.10
CA PRO A 230 -15.25 30.49 -39.95
C PRO A 230 -16.47 30.69 -40.87
N GLN A 231 -17.62 30.96 -40.27
CA GLN A 231 -18.80 31.36 -41.03
C GLN A 231 -18.44 32.60 -41.86
N ALA A 232 -18.55 32.46 -43.16
CA ALA A 232 -18.37 33.61 -44.06
C ALA A 232 -19.30 34.77 -43.63
N PRO A 233 -18.81 36.03 -43.63
CA PRO A 233 -19.64 37.16 -43.28
C PRO A 233 -20.81 37.24 -44.24
N TYR A 234 -22.02 37.28 -43.65
CA TYR A 234 -23.25 37.55 -44.44
C TYR A 234 -23.06 38.91 -45.11
N GLN A 235 -22.93 38.91 -46.45
CA GLN A 235 -23.02 40.11 -47.26
C GLN A 235 -24.51 40.47 -47.36
N ASN A 236 -24.87 41.60 -46.75
CA ASN A 236 -26.14 42.29 -47.02
C ASN A 236 -25.95 43.31 -48.15
#